data_b377c475d9416c65c79d8a4567c2fb61
#
_entry.id   b377c475d9416c65c79d8a4567c2fb61
#
_cell.length_a   1.000
_cell.length_b   1.000
_cell.length_c   1.000
_cell.angle_alpha   90.00
_cell.angle_beta   90.00
_cell.angle_gamma   90.00
#
_symmetry.space_group_name_H-M   'P 1'
#
loop_
_entity.id
_entity.type
_entity.pdbx_description
1 polymer ?
#
loop_
_entity_poly.entity_id
_entity_poly.type
_entity_poly.pdbx_seq_one_letter_code
_entity_poly.pdbx_strand_id
1 'polypeptide(L)'
;LLLEEIDGDKYPALELARNICGKQSKQIAYNAADEIAVEAFLRGEIKFGRIYNIIKRTVSRIDDQRRADYRQILEIDKISREIALEEVSKCF
;
A
#
# COMPACT_ATOMS: atom_id res chain seq x y z
N LEU A 1 9.62 -15.59 15.63
CA LEU A 1 8.56 -15.49 14.65
C LEU A 1 8.90 -16.31 13.41
N LEU A 2 8.03 -17.22 13.05
CA LEU A 2 8.25 -18.11 11.92
C LEU A 2 7.38 -17.67 10.76
N LEU A 3 8.00 -17.14 9.71
CA LEU A 3 7.29 -16.62 8.55
C LEU A 3 6.56 -17.72 7.78
N GLU A 4 7.07 -18.94 7.79
CA GLU A 4 6.42 -20.06 7.13
C GLU A 4 5.09 -20.46 7.77
N GLU A 5 4.83 -20.02 8.97
CA GLU A 5 3.56 -20.27 9.65
C GLU A 5 2.50 -19.22 9.34
N ILE A 6 2.88 -18.16 8.64
CA ILE A 6 1.94 -17.09 8.31
C ILE A 6 1.05 -17.53 7.17
N ASP A 7 -0.26 -17.53 7.42
CA ASP A 7 -1.29 -17.90 6.46
C ASP A 7 -1.78 -16.64 5.74
N GLY A 8 -1.86 -16.70 4.39
CA GLY A 8 -2.34 -15.58 3.59
C GLY A 8 -3.76 -15.14 3.93
N ASP A 9 -4.65 -16.08 4.28
CA ASP A 9 -6.01 -15.75 4.71
C ASP A 9 -6.02 -15.00 6.04
N LYS A 10 -5.08 -15.32 6.91
CA LYS A 10 -4.96 -14.70 8.22
C LYS A 10 -4.19 -13.39 8.16
N TYR A 11 -3.32 -13.23 7.17
CA TYR A 11 -2.49 -12.05 7.00
C TYR A 11 -2.63 -11.50 5.57
N PRO A 12 -3.76 -10.80 5.29
CA PRO A 12 -4.05 -10.32 3.93
C PRO A 12 -2.98 -9.39 3.35
N ALA A 13 -2.32 -8.60 4.19
CA ALA A 13 -1.27 -7.71 3.72
C ALA A 13 -0.07 -8.47 3.15
N LEU A 14 0.26 -9.62 3.74
CA LEU A 14 1.34 -10.47 3.23
C LEU A 14 0.97 -11.06 1.88
N GLU A 15 -0.27 -11.51 1.73
CA GLU A 15 -0.77 -12.04 0.47
C GLU A 15 -0.72 -10.98 -0.63
N LEU A 16 -1.13 -9.76 -0.32
CA LEU A 16 -1.06 -8.65 -1.27
C LEU A 16 0.39 -8.39 -1.67
N ALA A 17 1.32 -8.38 -0.71
CA ALA A 17 2.73 -8.15 -1.01
C ALA A 17 3.30 -9.21 -1.95
N ARG A 18 2.88 -10.46 -1.80
CA ARG A 18 3.29 -11.54 -2.70
C ARG A 18 2.76 -11.32 -4.11
N ASN A 19 1.51 -10.89 -4.22
CA ASN A 19 0.85 -10.70 -5.51
C ASN A 19 1.49 -9.58 -6.33
N ILE A 20 2.08 -8.60 -5.68
CA ILE A 20 2.73 -7.48 -6.38
C ILE A 20 4.24 -7.68 -6.57
N CYS A 21 4.78 -8.80 -6.15
CA CYS A 21 6.20 -9.09 -6.30
C CYS A 21 6.59 -9.05 -7.78
N GLY A 22 7.64 -8.28 -8.11
CA GLY A 22 8.09 -8.11 -9.49
C GLY A 22 7.33 -7.05 -10.29
N LYS A 23 6.32 -6.41 -9.68
CA LYS A 23 5.56 -5.32 -10.30
C LYS A 23 5.97 -4.01 -9.65
N GLN A 24 6.96 -3.33 -10.24
CA GLN A 24 7.58 -2.18 -9.60
C GLN A 24 6.60 -1.08 -9.23
N SER A 25 5.69 -0.72 -10.13
CA SER A 25 4.71 0.34 -9.84
C SER A 25 3.82 -0.02 -8.65
N LYS A 26 3.40 -1.27 -8.56
CA LYS A 26 2.57 -1.73 -7.45
C LYS A 26 3.35 -1.75 -6.14
N GLN A 27 4.63 -2.09 -6.19
CA GLN A 27 5.49 -2.08 -5.01
C GLN A 27 5.70 -0.66 -4.48
N ILE A 28 5.88 0.30 -5.37
CA ILE A 28 6.00 1.71 -5.00
C ILE A 28 4.70 2.18 -4.33
N ALA A 29 3.56 1.84 -4.93
CA ALA A 29 2.26 2.19 -4.39
C ALA A 29 2.04 1.59 -3.00
N TYR A 30 2.43 0.33 -2.83
CA TYR A 30 2.32 -0.36 -1.54
C TYR A 30 3.12 0.38 -0.46
N ASN A 31 4.39 0.69 -0.75
CA ASN A 31 5.26 1.35 0.21
C ASN A 31 4.75 2.75 0.57
N ALA A 32 4.32 3.51 -0.43
CA ALA A 32 3.79 4.85 -0.19
C ALA A 32 2.52 4.81 0.64
N ALA A 33 1.60 3.90 0.31
CA ALA A 33 0.35 3.77 1.05
C ALA A 33 0.58 3.29 2.48
N ASP A 34 1.54 2.38 2.68
CA ASP A 34 1.88 1.89 4.01
C ASP A 34 2.36 3.04 4.91
N GLU A 35 3.26 3.88 4.41
CA GLU A 35 3.74 5.04 5.17
C GLU A 35 2.61 5.98 5.54
N ILE A 36 1.75 6.31 4.59
CA ILE A 36 0.62 7.23 4.82
C ILE A 36 -0.38 6.63 5.82
N ALA A 37 -0.70 5.34 5.66
CA ALA A 37 -1.68 4.69 6.53
C ALA A 37 -1.16 4.52 7.96
N VAL A 38 0.11 4.13 8.11
CA VAL A 38 0.71 3.98 9.44
C VAL A 38 0.79 5.33 10.14
N GLU A 39 1.17 6.37 9.42
CA GLU A 39 1.22 7.72 9.97
C GLU A 39 -0.16 8.18 10.44
N ALA A 40 -1.19 7.95 9.64
CA ALA A 40 -2.56 8.29 10.01
C ALA A 40 -3.01 7.52 11.25
N PHE A 41 -2.66 6.24 11.34
CA PHE A 41 -2.96 5.43 12.51
C PHE A 41 -2.28 6.00 13.77
N LEU A 42 -1.00 6.37 13.66
CA LEU A 42 -0.26 6.92 14.80
C LEU A 42 -0.81 8.27 15.26
N ARG A 43 -1.44 9.03 14.37
CA ARG A 43 -2.12 10.27 14.73
C ARG A 43 -3.53 10.05 15.28
N GLY A 44 -4.02 8.81 15.28
CA GLY A 44 -5.36 8.49 15.74
C GLY A 44 -6.45 8.79 14.73
N GLU A 45 -6.09 9.00 13.46
CA GLU A 45 -7.06 9.34 12.40
C GLU A 45 -7.79 8.12 11.87
N ILE A 46 -7.17 6.95 11.93
CA ILE A 46 -7.78 5.69 11.48
C ILE A 46 -7.50 4.59 12.48
N LYS A 47 -8.30 3.53 12.42
CA LYS A 47 -8.09 2.34 13.24
C LYS A 47 -7.06 1.43 12.57
N PHE A 48 -6.39 0.59 13.37
CA PHE A 48 -5.36 -0.32 12.88
C PHE A 48 -5.84 -1.17 11.70
N GLY A 49 -7.05 -1.69 11.78
CA GLY A 49 -7.60 -2.54 10.71
C GLY A 49 -7.81 -1.82 9.38
N ARG A 50 -7.78 -0.49 9.37
CA ARG A 50 -7.94 0.28 8.14
C ARG A 50 -6.64 0.40 7.34
N ILE A 51 -5.49 0.15 7.96
CA ILE A 51 -4.20 0.25 7.29
C ILE A 51 -4.17 -0.61 6.03
N TYR A 52 -4.54 -1.89 6.17
CA TYR A 52 -4.57 -2.80 5.04
C TYR A 52 -5.52 -2.33 3.93
N ASN A 53 -6.71 -1.85 4.30
CA ASN A 53 -7.69 -1.40 3.33
C ASN A 53 -7.18 -0.23 2.50
N ILE A 54 -6.49 0.71 3.14
CA ILE A 54 -5.90 1.86 2.45
C ILE A 54 -4.82 1.40 1.47
N ILE A 55 -3.95 0.50 1.91
CA ILE A 55 -2.89 -0.05 1.05
C ILE A 55 -3.49 -0.77 -0.15
N LYS A 56 -4.44 -1.65 0.09
CA LYS A 56 -5.08 -2.43 -0.96
C LYS A 56 -5.75 -1.54 -2.01
N ARG A 57 -6.49 -0.53 -1.56
CA ARG A 57 -7.19 0.38 -2.47
C ARG A 57 -6.21 1.22 -3.28
N THR A 58 -5.16 1.70 -2.63
CA THR A 58 -4.13 2.49 -3.32
C THR A 58 -3.45 1.67 -4.40
N VAL A 59 -3.01 0.46 -4.05
CA VAL A 59 -2.33 -0.44 -5.00
C VAL A 59 -3.24 -0.75 -6.19
N SER A 60 -4.54 -0.97 -5.95
CA SER A 60 -5.48 -1.32 -7.02
C SER A 60 -5.71 -0.18 -8.01
N ARG A 61 -5.44 1.06 -7.62
CA ARG A 61 -5.63 2.23 -8.47
C ARG A 61 -4.39 2.60 -9.27
N ILE A 62 -3.28 1.92 -9.07
CA ILE A 62 -2.03 2.16 -9.80
C ILE A 62 -1.90 1.12 -10.90
N ASP A 63 -1.58 1.57 -12.11
CA ASP A 63 -1.39 0.69 -13.26
C ASP A 63 -0.21 -0.24 -13.04
N ASP A 64 -0.33 -1.47 -13.55
CA ASP A 64 0.69 -2.49 -13.41
C ASP A 64 1.84 -2.22 -14.39
N GLN A 65 2.97 -1.77 -13.87
CA GLN A 65 4.21 -1.60 -14.63
C GLN A 65 5.32 -2.36 -13.92
N ARG A 66 5.95 -3.28 -14.65
CA ARG A 66 7.03 -4.10 -14.07
C ARG A 66 8.31 -3.31 -13.89
N ARG A 67 8.55 -2.34 -14.77
CA ARG A 67 9.72 -1.47 -14.74
C ARG A 67 9.29 -0.03 -14.94
N ALA A 68 9.96 0.87 -14.23
CA ALA A 68 9.72 2.29 -14.33
C ALA A 68 11.06 3.02 -14.33
N ASP A 69 11.18 4.08 -15.11
CA ASP A 69 12.36 4.93 -15.06
C ASP A 69 12.29 5.84 -13.82
N TYR A 70 13.36 6.63 -13.61
CA TYR A 70 13.46 7.48 -12.43
C TYR A 70 12.29 8.47 -12.30
N ARG A 71 11.88 9.10 -13.40
CA ARG A 71 10.76 10.04 -13.38
C ARG A 71 9.45 9.34 -13.07
N GLN A 72 9.24 8.17 -13.66
CA GLN A 72 8.04 7.38 -13.41
C GLN A 72 7.96 6.93 -11.96
N ILE A 73 9.10 6.55 -11.38
CA ILE A 73 9.15 6.17 -9.96
C ILE A 73 8.70 7.32 -9.07
N LEU A 74 9.22 8.52 -9.30
CA LEU A 74 8.85 9.69 -8.52
C LEU A 74 7.38 10.04 -8.68
N GLU A 75 6.87 9.95 -9.91
CA GLU A 75 5.48 10.26 -10.19
C GLU A 75 4.54 9.23 -9.56
N ILE A 76 4.87 7.95 -9.67
CA ILE A 76 4.06 6.87 -9.07
C ILE A 76 4.01 7.04 -7.55
N ASP A 77 5.14 7.35 -6.93
CA ASP A 77 5.18 7.60 -5.50
C ASP A 77 4.27 8.77 -5.11
N LYS A 78 4.37 9.87 -5.82
CA LYS A 78 3.55 11.06 -5.56
C LYS A 78 2.06 10.76 -5.69
N ILE A 79 1.66 10.14 -6.80
CA ILE A 79 0.26 9.79 -7.05
C ILE A 79 -0.24 8.82 -6.00
N SER A 80 0.57 7.83 -5.64
CA SER A 80 0.20 6.83 -4.63
C SER A 80 -0.05 7.48 -3.28
N ARG A 81 0.79 8.45 -2.89
CA ARG A 81 0.60 9.17 -1.63
C ARG A 81 -0.69 10.00 -1.65
N GLU A 82 -0.99 10.64 -2.78
CA GLU A 82 -2.24 11.40 -2.94
C GLU A 82 -3.45 10.49 -2.82
N ILE A 83 -3.41 9.33 -3.46
CA ILE A 83 -4.50 8.35 -3.39
C ILE A 83 -4.67 7.85 -1.95
N ALA A 84 -3.57 7.52 -1.29
CA ALA A 84 -3.63 7.03 0.09
C ALA A 84 -4.21 8.09 1.04
N LEU A 85 -3.83 9.35 0.88
CA LEU A 85 -4.39 10.45 1.67
C LEU A 85 -5.89 10.59 1.43
N GLU A 86 -6.33 10.45 0.19
CA GLU A 86 -7.74 10.46 -0.15
C GLU A 86 -8.48 9.31 0.55
N GLU A 87 -7.90 8.11 0.55
CA GLU A 87 -8.51 6.96 1.22
C GLU A 87 -8.56 7.14 2.74
N VAL A 88 -7.54 7.77 3.33
CA VAL A 88 -7.55 8.11 4.75
C VAL A 88 -8.72 9.04 5.05
N SER A 89 -8.93 10.05 4.22
CA SER A 89 -10.01 11.02 4.45
C SER A 89 -11.40 10.37 4.41
N LYS A 90 -11.56 9.28 3.68
CA LYS A 90 -12.82 8.54 3.62
C LYS A 90 -13.10 7.73 4.89
N CYS A 91 -12.11 7.58 5.77
CA CYS A 91 -12.26 6.84 7.02
C CYS A 91 -12.81 7.69 8.16
N PHE A 92 -12.94 8.99 7.96
CA PHE A 92 -13.46 9.90 8.98
C PHE A 92 -14.98 9.87 9.05
#